data_7badb228b24c0ab2e18a636cbce515fb
#
_entry.id   7badb228b24c0ab2e18a636cbce515fb
#
_cell.length_a   1.000
_cell.length_b   1.000
_cell.length_c   1.000
_cell.angle_alpha   90.00
_cell.angle_beta   90.00
_cell.angle_gamma   90.00
#
_symmetry.space_group_name_H-M   'P 1'
#
loop_
_entity.id
_entity.type
_entity.pdbx_description
1 polymer ?
#
loop_
_entity_poly.entity_id
_entity_poly.type
_entity_poly.pdbx_seq_one_letter_code
_entity_poly.pdbx_strand_id
1 'polypeptide(L)' 'MEIKVLGPGCPKCKQTETIVREAVAEAGVAADVEKVTDIMKIAGYGVFGTPAVIIDGEVKCVGKIPSKADVIKWVKK' A
#
# COMPACT_ATOMS: atom_id res chain seq x y z
N MET A 1 0.71 -8.48 -10.30
CA MET A 1 0.33 -8.18 -8.90
C MET A 1 -0.13 -6.74 -8.80
N GLU A 2 -1.27 -6.53 -8.21
CA GLU A 2 -1.79 -5.18 -7.99
C GLU A 2 -1.59 -4.77 -6.54
N ILE A 3 -0.97 -3.62 -6.35
CA ILE A 3 -0.76 -3.05 -5.02
C ILE A 3 -1.47 -1.70 -4.99
N LYS A 4 -2.30 -1.49 -3.98
CA LYS A 4 -3.00 -0.22 -3.80
C LYS A 4 -2.59 0.40 -2.47
N VAL A 5 -2.17 1.66 -2.54
CA VAL A 5 -1.87 2.45 -1.36
C VAL A 5 -3.01 3.42 -1.15
N LEU A 6 -3.75 3.23 -0.07
CA LEU A 6 -4.94 4.02 0.22
C LEU A 6 -4.60 5.15 1.17
N GLY A 7 -4.98 6.36 0.81
CA GLY A 7 -4.79 7.50 1.69
C GLY A 7 -5.05 8.82 0.98
N PRO A 8 -5.59 9.82 1.68
CA PRO A 8 -5.97 11.10 1.08
C PRO A 8 -4.80 12.05 0.81
N GLY A 9 -3.56 11.56 0.80
CA GLY A 9 -2.40 12.38 0.46
C GLY A 9 -1.67 12.99 1.65
N CYS A 10 -1.88 12.47 2.85
CA CYS A 10 -1.17 12.93 4.03
C CYS A 10 0.31 12.53 3.94
N PRO A 11 1.22 13.14 4.73
CA PRO A 11 2.64 12.79 4.69
C PRO A 11 2.91 11.30 4.92
N LYS A 12 2.17 10.67 5.83
CA LYS A 12 2.31 9.23 6.08
C LYS A 12 1.91 8.39 4.88
N CYS A 13 0.90 8.84 4.13
CA CYS A 13 0.46 8.15 2.92
C CYS A 13 1.52 8.22 1.84
N LYS A 14 2.16 9.36 1.67
CA LYS A 14 3.26 9.53 0.71
C LYS A 14 4.46 8.67 1.10
N GLN A 15 4.76 8.61 2.38
CA GLN A 15 5.84 7.78 2.91
C GLN A 15 5.58 6.31 2.61
N THR A 16 4.34 5.87 2.83
CA THR A 16 3.93 4.49 2.54
C THR A 16 4.08 4.17 1.06
N GLU A 17 3.64 5.08 0.20
CA GLU A 17 3.79 4.89 -1.25
C GLU A 17 5.24 4.72 -1.64
N THR A 18 6.12 5.58 -1.12
CA THR A 18 7.55 5.51 -1.39
C THR A 18 8.13 4.17 -0.95
N ILE A 19 7.78 3.75 0.26
CA ILE A 19 8.24 2.46 0.81
C ILE A 19 7.79 1.30 -0.06
N VAL A 20 6.53 1.31 -0.48
CA VAL A 20 5.98 0.24 -1.32
C VAL A 20 6.69 0.19 -2.67
N ARG A 21 6.91 1.33 -3.31
CA ARG A 21 7.59 1.38 -4.60
C ARG A 21 9.04 0.92 -4.50
N GLU A 22 9.74 1.31 -3.45
CA GLU A 22 11.12 0.88 -3.21
C GLU A 22 11.18 -0.62 -2.94
N ALA A 23 10.25 -1.14 -2.13
CA ALA A 23 10.21 -2.56 -1.80
C ALA A 23 9.97 -3.41 -3.05
N VAL A 24 9.06 -2.98 -3.92
CA VAL A 24 8.76 -3.68 -5.16
C VAL A 24 10.00 -3.71 -6.06
N ALA A 25 10.71 -2.58 -6.17
CA ALA A 25 11.92 -2.49 -6.97
C ALA A 25 13.02 -3.40 -6.42
N GLU A 26 13.21 -3.43 -5.12
CA GLU A 26 14.24 -4.28 -4.48
C GLU A 26 13.89 -5.75 -4.57
N ALA A 27 12.61 -6.09 -4.46
CA ALA A 27 12.17 -7.47 -4.58
C ALA A 27 12.24 -7.99 -6.00
N GLY A 28 12.36 -7.10 -6.99
CA GLY A 28 12.38 -7.48 -8.39
C GLY A 28 11.05 -8.05 -8.88
N VAL A 29 9.95 -7.64 -8.27
CA VAL A 29 8.62 -8.15 -8.59
C VAL A 29 7.93 -7.20 -9.56
N ALA A 30 7.30 -7.75 -10.59
CA ALA A 30 6.49 -6.95 -11.51
C ALA A 30 5.14 -6.69 -10.83
N ALA A 31 4.95 -5.47 -10.34
CA ALA A 31 3.74 -5.08 -9.64
C ALA A 31 3.31 -3.69 -10.06
N ASP A 32 2.00 -3.50 -10.16
CA ASP A 32 1.40 -2.20 -10.45
C ASP A 32 1.04 -1.54 -9.10
N VAL A 33 1.68 -0.42 -8.82
CA VAL A 33 1.40 0.34 -7.59
C VAL A 33 0.47 1.49 -7.94
N GLU A 34 -0.70 1.49 -7.34
CA GLU A 34 -1.71 2.52 -7.55
C GLU A 34 -1.97 3.25 -6.24
N LYS A 35 -2.02 4.58 -6.31
CA LYS A 35 -2.36 5.40 -5.16
C LYS A 35 -3.85 5.75 -5.24
N VAL A 36 -4.60 5.40 -4.21
CA VAL A 36 -6.02 5.69 -4.11
C VAL A 36 -6.23 6.79 -3.08
N THR A 37 -6.67 7.96 -3.53
CA THR A 37 -6.86 9.12 -2.66
C THR A 37 -8.33 9.44 -2.40
N ASP A 38 -9.24 8.81 -3.12
CA ASP A 38 -10.67 9.05 -2.99
C ASP A 38 -11.20 8.36 -1.73
N ILE A 39 -11.67 9.16 -0.77
CA ILE A 39 -12.18 8.67 0.51
C ILE A 39 -13.33 7.68 0.32
N MET A 40 -14.19 7.90 -0.65
CA MET A 40 -15.32 7.00 -0.91
C MET A 40 -14.84 5.62 -1.37
N LYS A 41 -13.81 5.59 -2.21
CA LYS A 41 -13.22 4.33 -2.66
C LYS A 41 -12.52 3.62 -1.51
N ILE A 42 -11.79 4.39 -0.69
CA ILE A 42 -11.11 3.84 0.49
C ILE A 42 -12.13 3.18 1.42
N ALA A 43 -13.24 3.85 1.70
CA ALA A 43 -14.30 3.30 2.52
C ALA A 43 -14.90 2.03 1.89
N GLY A 44 -14.99 2.00 0.57
CA GLY A 44 -15.50 0.85 -0.17
C GLY A 44 -14.65 -0.41 -0.01
N TYR A 45 -13.37 -0.26 0.33
CA TYR A 45 -12.50 -1.41 0.64
C TYR A 45 -12.66 -1.91 2.07
N GLY A 46 -13.50 -1.27 2.87
CA GLY A 46 -13.70 -1.64 4.27
C GLY A 46 -12.57 -1.16 5.18
N VAL A 47 -11.80 -0.16 4.73
CA VAL A 47 -10.66 0.37 5.46
C VAL A 47 -11.04 1.71 6.08
N PHE A 48 -10.86 1.83 7.39
CA PHE A 48 -11.20 3.04 8.13
C PHE A 48 -10.00 3.79 8.69
N GLY A 49 -8.79 3.29 8.44
CA GLY A 49 -7.56 3.95 8.83
C GLY A 49 -6.64 4.12 7.64
N THR A 50 -5.89 5.21 7.59
CA THR A 50 -4.92 5.47 6.54
C THR A 50 -3.58 5.80 7.16
N PRO A 51 -2.46 5.45 6.51
CA PRO A 51 -2.39 4.78 5.21
C PRO A 51 -2.73 3.29 5.31
N ALA A 52 -3.18 2.72 4.21
CA ALA A 52 -3.46 1.29 4.12
C ALA A 52 -2.84 0.72 2.84
N VAL A 53 -2.44 -0.54 2.89
CA VAL A 53 -1.86 -1.24 1.74
C VAL A 53 -2.69 -2.46 1.43
N ILE A 54 -3.10 -2.57 0.17
CA ILE A 54 -3.86 -3.72 -0.33
C ILE A 54 -3.04 -4.37 -1.45
N ILE A 55 -2.84 -5.68 -1.34
CA ILE A 55 -2.10 -6.46 -2.34
C ILE A 55 -3.02 -7.54 -2.87
N ASP A 56 -3.30 -7.50 -4.19
CA ASP A 56 -4.18 -8.43 -4.88
C ASP A 56 -5.54 -8.58 -4.18
N GLY A 57 -6.10 -7.46 -3.74
CA GLY A 57 -7.39 -7.43 -3.08
C GLY A 57 -7.38 -7.79 -1.60
N GLU A 58 -6.21 -8.08 -1.05
CA GLU A 58 -6.05 -8.45 0.35
C GLU A 58 -5.44 -7.31 1.15
N VAL A 59 -6.12 -6.88 2.21
CA VAL A 59 -5.64 -5.79 3.06
C VAL A 59 -4.49 -6.29 3.92
N LYS A 60 -3.32 -5.70 3.76
CA LYS A 60 -2.12 -6.11 4.48
C LYS A 60 -1.80 -5.20 5.67
N CYS A 61 -2.16 -3.93 5.57
CA CYS A 61 -1.80 -2.95 6.58
C CYS A 61 -2.86 -1.85 6.62
N VAL A 62 -3.26 -1.45 7.81
CA VAL A 62 -4.26 -0.39 8.00
C VAL A 62 -3.79 0.52 9.14
N GLY A 63 -3.80 1.83 8.86
CA GLY A 63 -3.57 2.85 9.89
C GLY A 63 -2.13 2.99 10.35
N LYS A 64 -1.18 2.39 9.65
CA LYS A 64 0.24 2.52 10.02
C LYS A 64 1.13 2.43 8.78
N ILE A 65 2.34 2.96 8.91
CA ILE A 65 3.35 2.90 7.85
C ILE A 65 4.05 1.55 7.97
N PRO A 66 3.98 0.69 6.93
CA PRO A 66 4.70 -0.59 6.98
C PRO A 66 6.19 -0.37 6.79
N SER A 67 7.00 -1.30 7.27
CA SER A 67 8.43 -1.26 6.97
C SER A 67 8.67 -1.82 5.58
N LYS A 68 9.79 -1.42 4.96
CA LYS A 68 10.16 -1.94 3.64
C LYS A 68 10.32 -3.46 3.68
N ALA A 69 10.88 -3.99 4.76
CA ALA A 69 11.05 -5.44 4.93
C ALA A 69 9.70 -6.16 4.94
N ASP A 70 8.69 -5.60 5.60
CA ASP A 70 7.35 -6.19 5.61
C ASP A 70 6.75 -6.23 4.21
N VAL A 71 6.85 -5.12 3.47
CA VAL A 71 6.31 -5.06 2.11
C VAL A 71 7.00 -6.07 1.21
N ILE A 72 8.32 -6.19 1.32
CA ILE A 72 9.08 -7.18 0.56
C ILE A 72 8.56 -8.59 0.84
N LYS A 73 8.29 -8.92 2.09
CA LYS A 73 7.73 -10.22 2.46
C LYS A 73 6.35 -10.44 1.82
N TRP A 74 5.52 -9.39 1.77
CA TRP A 74 4.17 -9.51 1.22
C TRP A 74 4.19 -9.76 -0.29
N VAL A 75 5.15 -9.19 -1.01
CA VAL A 75 5.22 -9.33 -2.47
C VAL A 75 6.04 -10.53 -2.92
N LYS A 76 6.88 -11.06 -2.05
CA LYS A 76 7.72 -12.22 -2.32
C LYS A 76 7.10 -13.52 -1.79
N LYS A 77 5.95 -13.82 -2.16
CA LYS A 77 5.33 -15.06 -1.69
C LYS A 77 6.04 -16.32 -2.18
#